data_761259df2a82a292d8f2b86ffe48c5f2
#
_entry.id   761259df2a82a292d8f2b86ffe48c5f2
#
_cell.length_a   1.000
_cell.length_b   1.000
_cell.length_c   1.000
_cell.angle_alpha   90.00
_cell.angle_beta   90.00
_cell.angle_gamma   90.00
#
_symmetry.space_group_name_H-M   'P 1'
#
loop_
_entity.id
_entity.type
_entity.pdbx_description
1 polymer ?
#
loop_
_entity_poly.entity_id
_entity_poly.type
_entity_poly.pdbx_seq_one_letter_code
_entity_poly.pdbx_strand_id
1 'polypeptide(L)'
;GATFDISNDSSTQKVVVNFVDEDNSIVGEEAFMNPANSKEFTIGYYLSKDLGIYDLDVGFRHDQIERSGSVTEEEHDDDHGDEHGDEHGEVDYYNIDDSTNSFAVTLGRSLTDNLGISLGYASVERLPSSIELFMNGPHMATGRFEVGDPNLNSETSNNFDITFNFDNGDFYAYASFYITDVDNYIALIDEEDDHMDEDEHHEDEDDHHEEEGEHHEDEHDDHGHGNLIHANYMQEDAEFDGYEIEFGRSFDLGSGELALSFGRDVVNAEFADGHYVPRINPARNIYSLVYTQD
;
A
#
# COMPACT_ATOMS: atom_id res chain seq x y z
N GLY A 1 -1.47 -22.35 -10.63
CA GLY A 1 -0.17 -22.61 -10.01
C GLY A 1 -0.01 -24.05 -9.53
N ALA A 2 1.20 -24.42 -9.17
CA ALA A 2 1.56 -25.73 -8.63
C ALA A 2 2.58 -25.57 -7.48
N THR A 3 2.46 -26.42 -6.45
CA THR A 3 3.42 -26.52 -5.36
C THR A 3 3.97 -27.94 -5.32
N PHE A 4 5.28 -28.06 -5.30
CA PHE A 4 6.00 -29.31 -5.20
C PHE A 4 6.64 -29.40 -3.81
N ASP A 5 6.23 -30.42 -3.03
CA ASP A 5 6.82 -30.72 -1.74
C ASP A 5 7.97 -31.70 -1.95
N ILE A 6 9.18 -31.29 -1.58
CA ILE A 6 10.42 -32.08 -1.63
C ILE A 6 11.03 -32.28 -0.24
N SER A 7 10.18 -32.14 0.80
CA SER A 7 10.57 -32.27 2.21
C SER A 7 11.14 -33.66 2.53
N ASN A 8 11.91 -33.73 3.61
CA ASN A 8 12.43 -34.94 4.20
C ASN A 8 12.32 -34.87 5.73
N ASP A 9 12.80 -35.93 6.44
CA ASP A 9 12.67 -36.03 7.91
C ASP A 9 13.36 -34.88 8.68
N SER A 10 14.30 -34.15 8.04
CA SER A 10 15.09 -33.08 8.68
C SER A 10 14.81 -31.66 8.14
N SER A 11 13.99 -31.55 7.10
CA SER A 11 13.69 -30.25 6.51
C SER A 11 12.38 -30.25 5.72
N THR A 12 11.64 -29.17 5.80
CA THR A 12 10.51 -28.85 4.90
C THR A 12 11.02 -28.02 3.74
N GLN A 13 10.79 -28.50 2.50
CA GLN A 13 11.20 -27.81 1.30
C GLN A 13 10.05 -27.75 0.29
N LYS A 14 9.81 -26.61 -0.30
CA LYS A 14 8.75 -26.42 -1.29
C LYS A 14 9.25 -25.62 -2.47
N VAL A 15 8.87 -26.04 -3.67
CA VAL A 15 9.00 -25.24 -4.89
C VAL A 15 7.60 -24.83 -5.33
N VAL A 16 7.42 -23.57 -5.61
CA VAL A 16 6.14 -23.02 -6.09
C VAL A 16 6.37 -22.49 -7.50
N VAL A 17 5.44 -22.81 -8.41
CA VAL A 17 5.38 -22.22 -9.74
C VAL A 17 3.97 -21.68 -9.92
N ASN A 18 3.85 -20.41 -10.27
CA ASN A 18 2.56 -19.76 -10.51
C ASN A 18 2.56 -19.05 -11.86
N PHE A 19 1.38 -18.94 -12.45
CA PHE A 19 1.11 -18.12 -13.63
C PHE A 19 -0.23 -17.45 -13.44
N VAL A 20 -0.25 -16.13 -13.66
CA VAL A 20 -1.45 -15.29 -13.64
C VAL A 20 -1.55 -14.60 -14.99
N ASP A 21 -2.76 -14.51 -15.53
CA ASP A 21 -3.11 -13.70 -16.69
C ASP A 21 -4.44 -13.03 -16.33
N GLU A 22 -4.41 -11.71 -16.20
CA GLU A 22 -5.49 -10.91 -15.65
C GLU A 22 -5.80 -9.74 -16.58
N ASP A 23 -7.07 -9.65 -16.99
CA ASP A 23 -7.60 -8.51 -17.73
C ASP A 23 -8.40 -7.63 -16.79
N ASN A 24 -7.98 -6.38 -16.62
CA ASN A 24 -8.65 -5.37 -15.83
C ASN A 24 -9.39 -4.41 -16.73
N SER A 25 -10.70 -4.21 -16.51
CA SER A 25 -11.49 -3.21 -17.22
C SER A 25 -12.54 -2.60 -16.31
N ILE A 26 -12.67 -1.30 -16.36
CA ILE A 26 -13.67 -0.54 -15.63
C ILE A 26 -14.63 0.03 -16.67
N VAL A 27 -15.93 -0.19 -16.49
CA VAL A 27 -16.96 0.18 -17.47
C VAL A 27 -18.01 1.04 -16.77
N GLY A 28 -18.34 2.18 -17.36
CA GLY A 28 -19.35 3.13 -16.86
C GLY A 28 -18.91 4.57 -17.04
N GLU A 29 -19.74 5.50 -16.58
CA GLU A 29 -19.47 6.94 -16.65
C GLU A 29 -18.33 7.37 -15.68
N GLU A 30 -18.00 6.51 -14.72
CA GLU A 30 -16.93 6.70 -13.74
C GLU A 30 -15.75 5.76 -14.04
N ALA A 31 -15.50 5.41 -15.30
CA ALA A 31 -14.34 4.62 -15.68
C ALA A 31 -13.07 5.46 -15.55
N PHE A 32 -12.27 5.15 -14.53
CA PHE A 32 -11.06 5.90 -14.17
C PHE A 32 -9.77 5.28 -14.73
N MET A 33 -9.87 4.23 -15.53
CA MET A 33 -8.72 3.57 -16.16
C MET A 33 -9.14 2.85 -17.44
N ASN A 34 -8.33 2.96 -18.46
CA ASN A 34 -8.49 2.17 -19.67
C ASN A 34 -8.25 0.67 -19.39
N PRO A 35 -8.76 -0.25 -20.24
CA PRO A 35 -8.46 -1.67 -20.07
C PRO A 35 -6.96 -1.95 -20.05
N ALA A 36 -6.53 -2.76 -19.08
CA ALA A 36 -5.15 -3.17 -18.88
C ALA A 36 -5.05 -4.69 -18.71
N ASN A 37 -3.95 -5.28 -19.17
CA ASN A 37 -3.64 -6.69 -18.97
C ASN A 37 -2.36 -6.84 -18.13
N SER A 38 -2.33 -7.82 -17.24
CA SER A 38 -1.17 -8.19 -16.44
C SER A 38 -0.91 -9.69 -16.56
N LYS A 39 0.31 -10.06 -16.93
CA LYS A 39 0.78 -11.44 -16.95
C LYS A 39 1.95 -11.60 -16.01
N GLU A 40 1.88 -12.60 -15.17
CA GLU A 40 2.92 -12.87 -14.18
C GLU A 40 3.30 -14.35 -14.17
N PHE A 41 4.59 -14.63 -14.25
CA PHE A 41 5.16 -15.94 -14.01
C PHE A 41 6.05 -15.89 -12.80
N THR A 42 5.75 -16.71 -11.80
CA THR A 42 6.48 -16.77 -10.54
C THR A 42 7.13 -18.14 -10.35
N ILE A 43 8.38 -18.14 -9.89
CA ILE A 43 9.02 -19.32 -9.29
C ILE A 43 9.49 -18.96 -7.90
N GLY A 44 9.16 -19.81 -6.91
CA GLY A 44 9.56 -19.64 -5.52
C GLY A 44 10.16 -20.89 -4.92
N TYR A 45 11.06 -20.72 -3.97
CA TYR A 45 11.62 -21.79 -3.15
C TYR A 45 11.52 -21.42 -1.68
N TYR A 46 11.13 -22.38 -0.87
CA TYR A 46 11.07 -22.27 0.58
C TYR A 46 11.79 -23.46 1.23
N LEU A 47 12.58 -23.16 2.25
CA LEU A 47 13.27 -24.12 3.12
C LEU A 47 12.98 -23.75 4.57
N SER A 48 12.52 -24.74 5.36
CA SER A 48 12.49 -24.68 6.83
C SER A 48 13.30 -25.85 7.38
N LYS A 49 14.21 -25.58 8.31
CA LYS A 49 15.13 -26.57 8.84
C LYS A 49 15.44 -26.36 10.31
N ASP A 50 15.25 -27.43 11.10
CA ASP A 50 15.75 -27.53 12.46
C ASP A 50 17.28 -27.80 12.42
N LEU A 51 18.05 -26.92 13.04
CA LEU A 51 19.50 -27.00 13.20
C LEU A 51 19.90 -27.40 14.64
N GLY A 52 18.95 -27.89 15.43
CA GLY A 52 19.11 -28.34 16.81
C GLY A 52 18.81 -27.24 17.83
N ILE A 53 19.66 -26.23 17.93
CA ILE A 53 19.42 -25.07 18.83
C ILE A 53 18.86 -23.86 18.11
N TYR A 54 18.80 -23.91 16.79
CA TYR A 54 18.24 -22.88 15.92
C TYR A 54 17.26 -23.48 14.95
N ASP A 55 16.23 -22.72 14.63
CA ASP A 55 15.31 -22.95 13.51
C ASP A 55 15.63 -21.97 12.41
N LEU A 56 15.81 -22.46 11.18
CA LEU A 56 16.16 -21.66 10.03
C LEU A 56 15.06 -21.75 8.97
N ASP A 57 14.51 -20.60 8.58
CA ASP A 57 13.63 -20.46 7.43
C ASP A 57 14.30 -19.60 6.36
N VAL A 58 14.21 -20.02 5.09
CA VAL A 58 14.72 -19.28 3.93
C VAL A 58 13.68 -19.30 2.83
N GLY A 59 13.41 -18.16 2.27
CA GLY A 59 12.53 -17.97 1.10
C GLY A 59 13.25 -17.26 -0.03
N PHE A 60 12.97 -17.67 -1.26
CA PHE A 60 13.38 -16.97 -2.48
C PHE A 60 12.22 -16.97 -3.46
N ARG A 61 12.03 -15.84 -4.17
CA ARG A 61 11.02 -15.68 -5.21
C ARG A 61 11.61 -14.89 -6.37
N HIS A 62 11.28 -15.32 -7.58
CA HIS A 62 11.56 -14.61 -8.82
C HIS A 62 10.27 -14.51 -9.61
N ASP A 63 9.96 -13.30 -10.07
CA ASP A 63 8.80 -12.99 -10.89
C ASP A 63 9.24 -12.41 -12.21
N GLN A 64 8.64 -12.87 -13.31
CA GLN A 64 8.64 -12.23 -14.61
C GLN A 64 7.26 -11.64 -14.83
N ILE A 65 7.18 -10.35 -15.08
CA ILE A 65 5.91 -9.60 -15.06
C ILE A 65 5.83 -8.76 -16.33
N GLU A 66 4.71 -8.91 -17.05
CA GLU A 66 4.36 -8.07 -18.19
C GLU A 66 3.07 -7.31 -17.87
N ARG A 67 3.06 -5.98 -18.04
CA ARG A 67 1.88 -5.14 -17.91
C ARG A 67 1.70 -4.32 -19.17
N SER A 68 0.48 -4.33 -19.72
CA SER A 68 0.12 -3.51 -20.86
C SER A 68 -1.16 -2.73 -20.55
N GLY A 69 -1.19 -1.48 -20.97
CA GLY A 69 -2.31 -0.57 -20.75
C GLY A 69 -2.19 0.67 -21.61
N SER A 70 -3.09 1.60 -21.39
CA SER A 70 -3.05 2.90 -22.07
C SER A 70 -3.60 3.99 -21.15
N VAL A 71 -3.14 5.21 -21.37
CA VAL A 71 -3.63 6.43 -20.74
C VAL A 71 -4.18 7.33 -21.84
N THR A 72 -5.34 7.94 -21.59
CA THR A 72 -5.92 8.95 -22.48
C THR A 72 -5.55 10.31 -21.90
N GLU A 73 -4.80 11.12 -22.63
CA GLU A 73 -4.52 12.49 -22.20
C GLU A 73 -5.77 13.34 -22.34
N GLU A 74 -6.11 14.10 -21.29
CA GLU A 74 -7.15 15.13 -21.37
C GLU A 74 -6.53 16.38 -21.97
N GLU A 75 -7.12 16.89 -23.06
CA GLU A 75 -6.69 18.14 -23.67
C GLU A 75 -7.12 19.30 -22.75
N HIS A 76 -6.15 20.05 -22.22
CA HIS A 76 -6.43 21.35 -21.60
C HIS A 76 -6.78 22.34 -22.70
N ASP A 77 -8.06 22.73 -22.75
CA ASP A 77 -8.56 23.77 -23.64
C ASP A 77 -7.99 25.15 -23.25
N ASP A 78 -6.78 25.44 -23.68
CA ASP A 78 -6.17 26.78 -23.62
C ASP A 78 -6.27 27.53 -24.94
N ASP A 79 -7.34 27.44 -25.72
CA ASP A 79 -7.57 28.46 -26.75
C ASP A 79 -9.02 28.52 -27.30
N HIS A 80 -9.51 29.76 -27.40
CA HIS A 80 -10.79 30.13 -27.98
C HIS A 80 -10.76 29.98 -29.52
N GLY A 81 -11.25 28.87 -30.01
CA GLY A 81 -11.39 28.66 -31.44
C GLY A 81 -12.58 27.79 -31.81
N ASP A 82 -13.63 28.41 -32.39
CA ASP A 82 -14.84 27.80 -32.91
C ASP A 82 -14.54 26.74 -33.99
N GLU A 83 -14.43 25.45 -33.64
CA GLU A 83 -14.71 24.35 -34.58
C GLU A 83 -15.11 23.10 -33.78
N HIS A 84 -16.38 22.69 -33.87
CA HIS A 84 -16.89 21.42 -33.34
C HIS A 84 -16.28 20.26 -34.13
N GLY A 85 -15.14 19.74 -33.64
CA GLY A 85 -14.61 18.44 -33.99
C GLY A 85 -14.80 17.50 -32.82
N ASP A 86 -15.17 16.24 -33.04
CA ASP A 86 -15.14 15.19 -32.02
C ASP A 86 -13.66 14.97 -31.63
N GLU A 87 -13.13 15.77 -30.70
CA GLU A 87 -11.77 15.67 -30.19
C GLU A 87 -11.76 14.54 -29.15
N HIS A 88 -11.27 13.39 -29.57
CA HIS A 88 -10.90 12.31 -28.68
C HIS A 88 -9.45 12.56 -28.24
N GLY A 89 -9.20 12.71 -26.94
CA GLY A 89 -7.86 12.87 -26.38
C GLY A 89 -6.87 11.82 -26.93
N GLU A 90 -5.60 12.20 -27.06
CA GLU A 90 -4.55 11.29 -27.53
C GLU A 90 -4.44 10.09 -26.58
N VAL A 91 -4.29 8.88 -27.12
CA VAL A 91 -4.19 7.65 -26.33
C VAL A 91 -2.79 7.09 -26.45
N ASP A 92 -2.05 7.13 -25.33
CA ASP A 92 -0.74 6.54 -25.21
C ASP A 92 -0.80 5.10 -24.76
N TYR A 93 -0.08 4.21 -25.47
CA TYR A 93 -0.02 2.78 -25.17
C TYR A 93 1.33 2.41 -24.55
N TYR A 94 1.26 1.64 -23.48
CA TYR A 94 2.44 1.20 -22.71
C TYR A 94 2.51 -0.32 -22.64
N ASN A 95 3.73 -0.84 -22.68
CA ASN A 95 4.04 -2.24 -22.41
C ASN A 95 5.31 -2.29 -21.56
N ILE A 96 5.18 -2.79 -20.34
CA ILE A 96 6.24 -2.88 -19.34
C ILE A 96 6.51 -4.37 -19.12
N ASP A 97 7.74 -4.81 -19.37
CA ASP A 97 8.21 -6.18 -19.19
C ASP A 97 9.48 -6.13 -18.33
N ASP A 98 9.39 -6.64 -17.11
CA ASP A 98 10.49 -6.62 -16.15
C ASP A 98 10.41 -7.83 -15.19
N SER A 99 11.43 -7.99 -14.38
CA SER A 99 11.53 -9.08 -13.42
C SER A 99 11.95 -8.58 -12.03
N THR A 100 11.41 -9.21 -11.00
CA THR A 100 11.74 -8.91 -9.62
C THR A 100 12.29 -10.13 -8.90
N ASN A 101 13.09 -9.87 -7.86
CA ASN A 101 13.65 -10.89 -6.99
C ASN A 101 13.41 -10.53 -5.55
N SER A 102 12.90 -11.49 -4.78
CA SER A 102 12.68 -11.33 -3.35
C SER A 102 13.32 -12.47 -2.59
N PHE A 103 13.85 -12.18 -1.42
CA PHE A 103 14.34 -13.22 -0.52
C PHE A 103 14.04 -12.86 0.93
N ALA A 104 13.98 -13.90 1.79
CA ALA A 104 13.81 -13.75 3.21
C ALA A 104 14.60 -14.82 3.96
N VAL A 105 15.07 -14.48 5.15
CA VAL A 105 15.68 -15.42 6.09
C VAL A 105 15.20 -15.12 7.49
N THR A 106 14.82 -16.16 8.24
CA THR A 106 14.49 -16.05 9.66
C THR A 106 15.33 -17.07 10.44
N LEU A 107 15.90 -16.63 11.54
CA LEU A 107 16.65 -17.48 12.47
C LEU A 107 15.98 -17.43 13.85
N GLY A 108 15.35 -18.53 14.22
CA GLY A 108 14.70 -18.74 15.50
C GLY A 108 15.58 -19.49 16.51
N ARG A 109 15.33 -19.28 17.80
CA ARG A 109 15.93 -20.03 18.89
C ARG A 109 15.02 -20.06 20.11
N SER A 110 14.86 -21.24 20.71
CA SER A 110 14.29 -21.39 22.05
C SER A 110 15.33 -21.00 23.11
N LEU A 111 15.05 -19.95 23.91
CA LEU A 111 15.89 -19.52 25.02
C LEU A 111 15.61 -20.33 26.29
N THR A 112 14.35 -20.70 26.49
CA THR A 112 13.85 -21.61 27.53
C THR A 112 12.74 -22.47 26.95
N ASP A 113 12.16 -23.39 27.74
CA ASP A 113 11.03 -24.23 27.31
C ASP A 113 9.79 -23.39 26.91
N ASN A 114 9.69 -22.16 27.42
CA ASN A 114 8.53 -21.28 27.21
C ASN A 114 8.85 -19.97 26.50
N LEU A 115 10.11 -19.65 26.22
CA LEU A 115 10.52 -18.38 25.60
C LEU A 115 11.35 -18.62 24.35
N GLY A 116 10.87 -18.15 23.23
CA GLY A 116 11.56 -18.11 21.94
C GLY A 116 11.91 -16.69 21.52
N ILE A 117 12.94 -16.59 20.70
CA ILE A 117 13.33 -15.36 19.99
C ILE A 117 13.56 -15.71 18.52
N SER A 118 13.17 -14.82 17.60
CA SER A 118 13.56 -14.92 16.19
C SER A 118 14.04 -13.58 15.65
N LEU A 119 14.93 -13.65 14.67
CA LEU A 119 15.44 -12.53 13.91
C LEU A 119 15.09 -12.78 12.45
N GLY A 120 14.42 -11.82 11.82
CA GLY A 120 14.04 -11.86 10.42
C GLY A 120 14.77 -10.79 9.61
N TYR A 121 15.08 -11.12 8.35
CA TYR A 121 15.43 -10.16 7.33
C TYR A 121 14.75 -10.56 6.03
N ALA A 122 14.16 -9.58 5.35
CA ALA A 122 13.55 -9.77 4.04
C ALA A 122 13.89 -8.60 3.12
N SER A 123 14.19 -8.90 1.86
CA SER A 123 14.27 -7.94 0.78
C SER A 123 13.23 -8.34 -0.25
N VAL A 124 12.22 -7.48 -0.45
CA VAL A 124 11.08 -7.74 -1.32
C VAL A 124 11.03 -6.68 -2.40
N GLU A 125 11.08 -7.12 -3.64
CA GLU A 125 10.95 -6.24 -4.81
C GLU A 125 9.58 -6.48 -5.46
N ARG A 126 8.89 -5.39 -5.86
CA ARG A 126 7.64 -5.44 -6.62
C ARG A 126 7.64 -4.43 -7.76
N LEU A 127 7.02 -4.78 -8.87
CA LEU A 127 6.67 -3.80 -9.92
C LEU A 127 5.39 -3.05 -9.58
N PRO A 128 5.23 -1.80 -10.07
CA PRO A 128 3.99 -1.07 -9.95
C PRO A 128 2.81 -1.86 -10.51
N SER A 129 1.64 -1.75 -9.88
CA SER A 129 0.40 -2.34 -10.37
C SER A 129 -0.15 -1.59 -11.60
N SER A 130 -1.09 -2.20 -12.32
CA SER A 130 -1.74 -1.52 -13.47
C SER A 130 -2.48 -0.25 -13.04
N ILE A 131 -2.99 -0.18 -11.81
CA ILE A 131 -3.64 1.01 -11.27
C ILE A 131 -2.61 2.13 -11.06
N GLU A 132 -1.49 1.83 -10.39
CA GLU A 132 -0.41 2.80 -10.16
C GLU A 132 0.19 3.35 -11.45
N LEU A 133 0.14 2.57 -12.56
CA LEU A 133 0.69 2.95 -13.85
C LEU A 133 -0.30 3.69 -14.76
N PHE A 134 -1.58 3.25 -14.82
CA PHE A 134 -2.47 3.62 -15.92
C PHE A 134 -3.77 4.28 -15.47
N MET A 135 -3.93 4.54 -14.17
CA MET A 135 -5.09 5.25 -13.66
C MET A 135 -5.09 6.69 -14.18
N ASN A 136 -6.23 7.17 -14.66
CA ASN A 136 -6.42 8.56 -15.05
C ASN A 136 -7.91 8.87 -15.09
N GLY A 137 -8.46 9.29 -13.95
CA GLY A 137 -9.88 9.61 -13.90
C GLY A 137 -10.50 9.68 -12.50
N PRO A 138 -11.80 9.99 -12.45
CA PRO A 138 -12.52 10.21 -11.21
C PRO A 138 -12.75 8.91 -10.45
N HIS A 139 -12.24 8.79 -9.25
CA HIS A 139 -12.49 7.70 -8.31
C HIS A 139 -13.43 8.18 -7.20
N MET A 140 -14.73 8.15 -7.49
CA MET A 140 -15.78 8.69 -6.62
C MET A 140 -15.76 8.10 -5.20
N ALA A 141 -15.37 6.83 -5.05
CA ALA A 141 -15.29 6.18 -3.74
C ALA A 141 -14.23 6.80 -2.82
N THR A 142 -13.19 7.42 -3.38
CA THR A 142 -12.12 8.13 -2.64
C THR A 142 -12.32 9.64 -2.65
N GLY A 143 -13.24 10.17 -3.47
CA GLY A 143 -13.43 11.61 -3.68
C GLY A 143 -12.25 12.26 -4.40
N ARG A 144 -11.55 11.52 -5.26
CA ARG A 144 -10.33 11.95 -5.94
C ARG A 144 -10.41 11.77 -7.44
N PHE A 145 -9.70 12.63 -8.14
CA PHE A 145 -9.24 12.39 -9.50
C PHE A 145 -7.82 11.83 -9.38
N GLU A 146 -7.63 10.55 -9.68
CA GLU A 146 -6.39 9.84 -9.44
C GLU A 146 -5.63 9.62 -10.75
N VAL A 147 -4.33 9.94 -10.74
CA VAL A 147 -3.45 9.86 -11.91
C VAL A 147 -2.28 8.92 -11.61
N GLY A 148 -2.11 7.92 -12.46
CA GLY A 148 -0.98 6.99 -12.45
C GLY A 148 0.22 7.55 -13.19
N ASP A 149 1.39 6.93 -12.99
CA ASP A 149 2.60 7.26 -13.75
C ASP A 149 3.18 6.01 -14.42
N PRO A 150 3.15 5.91 -15.76
CA PRO A 150 3.73 4.79 -16.50
C PRO A 150 5.25 4.63 -16.37
N ASN A 151 5.94 5.63 -15.80
CA ASN A 151 7.40 5.65 -15.62
C ASN A 151 7.85 5.20 -14.22
N LEU A 152 6.94 4.76 -13.35
CA LEU A 152 7.30 4.25 -12.04
C LEU A 152 8.24 3.05 -12.14
N ASN A 153 9.27 3.05 -11.29
CA ASN A 153 10.24 1.95 -11.17
C ASN A 153 9.73 0.88 -10.18
N SER A 154 10.45 -0.24 -10.09
CA SER A 154 10.21 -1.21 -9.03
C SER A 154 10.46 -0.60 -7.64
N GLU A 155 9.63 -0.99 -6.70
CA GLU A 155 9.77 -0.68 -5.27
C GLU A 155 10.52 -1.82 -4.59
N THR A 156 11.49 -1.50 -3.72
CA THR A 156 12.25 -2.48 -2.95
C THR A 156 12.15 -2.20 -1.46
N SER A 157 11.55 -3.12 -0.72
CA SER A 157 11.44 -3.10 0.74
C SER A 157 12.50 -3.96 1.39
N ASN A 158 13.29 -3.40 2.30
CA ASN A 158 14.29 -4.09 3.11
C ASN A 158 13.82 -4.07 4.58
N ASN A 159 13.30 -5.19 5.06
CA ASN A 159 12.75 -5.33 6.40
C ASN A 159 13.71 -6.08 7.33
N PHE A 160 13.90 -5.58 8.53
CA PHE A 160 14.53 -6.28 9.64
C PHE A 160 13.57 -6.34 10.83
N ASP A 161 13.41 -7.53 11.43
CA ASP A 161 12.56 -7.72 12.60
C ASP A 161 13.18 -8.57 13.69
N ILE A 162 12.73 -8.33 14.92
CA ILE A 162 13.00 -9.14 16.08
C ILE A 162 11.69 -9.49 16.78
N THR A 163 11.47 -10.78 17.01
CA THR A 163 10.24 -11.30 17.60
C THR A 163 10.53 -12.12 18.86
N PHE A 164 9.75 -11.91 19.90
CA PHE A 164 9.74 -12.66 21.16
C PHE A 164 8.41 -13.38 21.31
N ASN A 165 8.46 -14.68 21.61
CA ASN A 165 7.29 -15.50 21.88
C ASN A 165 7.42 -16.16 23.25
N PHE A 166 6.43 -15.99 24.10
CA PHE A 166 6.35 -16.66 25.40
C PHE A 166 5.03 -17.40 25.50
N ASP A 167 5.06 -18.67 25.90
CA ASP A 167 3.86 -19.48 26.17
C ASP A 167 4.17 -20.50 27.26
N ASN A 168 3.38 -20.49 28.33
CA ASN A 168 3.45 -21.50 29.40
C ASN A 168 2.14 -22.31 29.58
N GLY A 169 1.24 -22.23 28.60
CA GLY A 169 -0.05 -22.89 28.57
C GLY A 169 -1.20 -22.02 29.12
N ASP A 170 -1.03 -21.34 30.24
CA ASP A 170 -2.05 -20.45 30.81
C ASP A 170 -1.92 -19.00 30.34
N PHE A 171 -0.68 -18.56 30.09
CA PHE A 171 -0.34 -17.21 29.65
C PHE A 171 0.56 -17.25 28.43
N TYR A 172 0.22 -16.43 27.45
CA TYR A 172 1.08 -16.19 26.28
C TYR A 172 1.39 -14.70 26.13
N ALA A 173 2.52 -14.40 25.53
CA ALA A 173 2.91 -13.06 25.11
C ALA A 173 3.70 -13.14 23.80
N TYR A 174 3.42 -12.20 22.93
CA TYR A 174 4.10 -11.98 21.67
C TYR A 174 4.55 -10.52 21.60
N ALA A 175 5.76 -10.26 21.14
CA ALA A 175 6.22 -8.93 20.84
C ALA A 175 7.12 -8.96 19.61
N SER A 176 6.82 -8.15 18.61
CA SER A 176 7.61 -7.97 17.40
C SER A 176 7.94 -6.49 17.22
N PHE A 177 9.17 -6.19 16.86
CA PHE A 177 9.68 -4.87 16.52
C PHE A 177 10.32 -4.95 15.16
N TYR A 178 10.06 -3.97 14.30
CA TYR A 178 10.55 -3.97 12.93
C TYR A 178 10.95 -2.58 12.45
N ILE A 179 11.88 -2.58 11.50
CA ILE A 179 12.24 -1.42 10.67
C ILE A 179 12.25 -1.89 9.23
N THR A 180 11.72 -1.06 8.34
CA THR A 180 11.68 -1.32 6.90
C THR A 180 12.11 -0.08 6.15
N ASP A 181 13.23 -0.16 5.43
CA ASP A 181 13.65 0.83 4.46
C ASP A 181 13.04 0.48 3.11
N VAL A 182 12.41 1.43 2.44
CA VAL A 182 11.77 1.22 1.14
C VAL A 182 12.34 2.20 0.12
N ASP A 183 13.04 1.65 -0.85
CA ASP A 183 13.50 2.40 -2.02
C ASP A 183 12.36 2.52 -3.03
N ASN A 184 12.13 3.72 -3.57
CA ASN A 184 11.06 4.02 -4.52
C ASN A 184 9.66 3.61 -4.02
N TYR A 185 9.31 3.93 -2.77
CA TYR A 185 7.98 3.66 -2.24
C TYR A 185 6.91 4.37 -3.08
N ILE A 186 5.91 3.63 -3.56
CA ILE A 186 4.84 4.16 -4.40
C ILE A 186 3.69 4.62 -3.52
N ALA A 187 3.37 5.91 -3.56
CA ALA A 187 2.29 6.53 -2.82
C ALA A 187 1.37 7.34 -3.72
N LEU A 188 0.08 7.37 -3.37
CA LEU A 188 -0.89 8.30 -3.94
C LEU A 188 -0.88 9.57 -3.09
N ILE A 189 -0.44 10.68 -3.64
CA ILE A 189 -0.29 11.96 -2.94
C ILE A 189 -1.33 12.95 -3.45
N ASP A 190 -2.07 13.55 -2.53
CA ASP A 190 -3.03 14.60 -2.85
C ASP A 190 -2.26 15.88 -3.22
N GLU A 191 -2.64 16.53 -4.32
CA GLU A 191 -2.10 17.86 -4.64
C GLU A 191 -2.60 18.85 -3.60
N GLU A 192 -1.68 19.63 -3.03
CA GLU A 192 -2.06 20.73 -2.15
C GLU A 192 -2.69 21.85 -3.01
N ASP A 193 -3.87 22.30 -2.63
CA ASP A 193 -4.47 23.50 -3.23
C ASP A 193 -3.60 24.71 -2.88
N ASP A 194 -2.79 25.22 -3.80
CA ASP A 194 -1.96 26.42 -3.69
C ASP A 194 -2.78 27.71 -3.47
N HIS A 195 -4.06 27.61 -3.11
CA HIS A 195 -4.99 28.74 -2.96
C HIS A 195 -5.28 29.16 -1.51
N MET A 196 -4.51 28.71 -0.52
CA MET A 196 -4.67 29.17 0.87
C MET A 196 -3.44 29.93 1.37
N ASP A 197 -3.10 31.08 0.81
CA ASP A 197 -2.37 32.11 1.54
C ASP A 197 -2.16 33.39 0.71
N GLU A 198 -3.22 34.14 0.38
CA GLU A 198 -3.12 35.59 0.10
C GLU A 198 -4.36 36.35 0.59
N ASP A 199 -4.72 36.18 1.87
CA ASP A 199 -5.48 37.22 2.58
C ASP A 199 -4.51 38.27 3.10
N GLU A 200 -3.87 39.05 2.21
CA GLU A 200 -3.33 40.33 2.58
C GLU A 200 -4.52 41.31 2.74
N HIS A 201 -4.84 41.59 4.01
CA HIS A 201 -5.70 42.69 4.42
C HIS A 201 -5.17 44.00 3.87
N HIS A 202 -5.70 44.47 2.78
CA HIS A 202 -5.66 45.87 2.44
C HIS A 202 -6.78 46.61 3.21
N GLU A 203 -6.39 47.19 4.35
CA GLU A 203 -7.12 48.32 4.93
C GLU A 203 -6.87 49.52 4.02
N ASP A 204 -7.84 49.91 3.20
CA ASP A 204 -7.89 51.22 2.58
C ASP A 204 -9.28 51.84 2.78
N GLU A 205 -9.20 53.06 3.31
CA GLU A 205 -10.28 53.91 3.73
C GLU A 205 -11.15 54.39 2.55
N ASP A 206 -12.46 54.49 2.83
CA ASP A 206 -13.49 55.39 2.31
C ASP A 206 -13.25 56.12 0.97
N ASP A 207 -14.11 55.85 -0.05
CA ASP A 207 -14.91 56.92 -0.67
C ASP A 207 -16.15 56.36 -1.42
N HIS A 208 -17.29 56.99 -1.13
CA HIS A 208 -18.60 56.67 -1.71
C HIS A 208 -18.69 57.09 -3.17
N HIS A 209 -19.03 56.17 -4.08
CA HIS A 209 -19.77 56.46 -5.29
C HIS A 209 -20.87 55.45 -5.54
N GLU A 210 -22.12 55.92 -5.43
CA GLU A 210 -23.32 55.23 -5.92
C GLU A 210 -23.30 55.25 -7.45
N GLU A 211 -23.18 54.11 -8.12
CA GLU A 211 -23.69 53.92 -9.48
C GLU A 211 -24.30 52.51 -9.57
N GLU A 212 -25.57 52.51 -10.00
CA GLU A 212 -26.34 51.30 -10.30
C GLU A 212 -25.72 50.62 -11.54
N GLY A 213 -25.02 49.53 -11.32
CA GLY A 213 -24.47 48.60 -12.34
C GLY A 213 -25.12 47.24 -12.21
N GLU A 214 -25.76 46.80 -13.29
CA GLU A 214 -26.41 45.51 -13.45
C GLU A 214 -25.41 44.39 -13.12
N HIS A 215 -25.78 43.54 -12.14
CA HIS A 215 -25.08 42.30 -11.87
C HIS A 215 -25.22 41.35 -13.07
N HIS A 216 -24.20 41.26 -13.89
CA HIS A 216 -23.97 40.08 -14.67
C HIS A 216 -23.51 38.99 -13.69
N GLU A 217 -24.38 38.05 -13.42
CA GLU A 217 -24.00 36.76 -12.88
C GLU A 217 -23.22 36.07 -14.00
N ASP A 218 -21.91 36.24 -14.01
CA ASP A 218 -21.03 35.35 -14.76
C ASP A 218 -21.14 33.99 -14.09
N GLU A 219 -22.04 33.15 -14.59
CA GLU A 219 -22.00 31.73 -14.36
C GLU A 219 -20.66 31.25 -14.97
N HIS A 220 -19.63 31.18 -14.14
CA HIS A 220 -18.47 30.38 -14.45
C HIS A 220 -19.00 28.94 -14.52
N ASP A 221 -19.23 28.47 -15.73
CA ASP A 221 -19.37 27.04 -16.02
C ASP A 221 -18.08 26.37 -15.55
N ASP A 222 -18.12 25.89 -14.29
CA ASP A 222 -17.16 24.98 -13.73
C ASP A 222 -17.24 23.68 -14.52
N HIS A 223 -16.35 23.54 -15.52
CA HIS A 223 -16.28 22.38 -16.38
C HIS A 223 -15.90 21.13 -15.56
N GLY A 224 -16.87 20.59 -14.86
CA GLY A 224 -17.23 19.18 -14.90
C GLY A 224 -16.43 18.16 -14.14
N HIS A 225 -15.38 18.44 -13.35
CA HIS A 225 -14.78 17.41 -12.49
C HIS A 225 -15.23 17.54 -11.02
N GLY A 226 -16.29 18.29 -10.75
CA GLY A 226 -16.90 18.50 -9.44
C GLY A 226 -15.94 18.25 -8.29
N ASN A 227 -15.52 19.20 -7.54
CA ASN A 227 -14.88 19.17 -6.21
C ASN A 227 -14.04 17.92 -5.82
N LEU A 228 -13.44 17.20 -6.80
CA LEU A 228 -12.56 16.06 -6.55
C LEU A 228 -11.14 16.56 -6.27
N ILE A 229 -10.51 15.99 -5.26
CA ILE A 229 -9.10 16.26 -4.95
C ILE A 229 -8.24 15.57 -6.03
N HIS A 230 -7.36 16.31 -6.69
CA HIS A 230 -6.35 15.72 -7.57
C HIS A 230 -5.31 14.96 -6.74
N ALA A 231 -4.95 13.77 -7.18
CA ALA A 231 -3.99 12.93 -6.50
C ALA A 231 -3.15 12.13 -7.50
N ASN A 232 -1.83 12.17 -7.37
CA ASN A 232 -0.89 11.54 -8.27
C ASN A 232 -0.18 10.36 -7.59
N TYR A 233 0.01 9.27 -8.33
CA TYR A 233 0.94 8.22 -7.92
C TYR A 233 2.37 8.69 -8.19
N MET A 234 3.20 8.69 -7.15
CA MET A 234 4.59 9.12 -7.21
C MET A 234 5.47 8.22 -6.36
N GLN A 235 6.79 8.33 -6.55
CA GLN A 235 7.77 7.53 -5.82
C GLN A 235 8.69 8.42 -5.01
N GLU A 236 8.92 7.98 -3.76
CA GLU A 236 9.93 8.54 -2.88
C GLU A 236 10.42 7.45 -1.92
N ASP A 237 11.67 7.52 -1.49
CA ASP A 237 12.19 6.61 -0.48
C ASP A 237 11.49 6.85 0.85
N ALA A 238 11.17 5.78 1.58
CA ALA A 238 10.44 5.87 2.83
C ALA A 238 10.98 4.89 3.87
N GLU A 239 10.91 5.27 5.14
CA GLU A 239 11.22 4.43 6.28
C GLU A 239 9.96 4.15 7.09
N PHE A 240 9.78 2.87 7.44
CA PHE A 240 8.71 2.42 8.32
C PHE A 240 9.33 1.80 9.57
N ASP A 241 8.84 2.18 10.74
CA ASP A 241 9.16 1.49 11.98
C ASP A 241 7.90 1.19 12.78
N GLY A 242 7.96 0.14 13.57
CA GLY A 242 6.80 -0.19 14.37
C GLY A 242 7.01 -1.36 15.31
N TYR A 243 5.92 -1.65 16.04
CA TYR A 243 5.86 -2.81 16.91
C TYR A 243 4.45 -3.37 17.01
N GLU A 244 4.39 -4.68 17.25
CA GLU A 244 3.20 -5.39 17.64
C GLU A 244 3.44 -6.09 18.99
N ILE A 245 2.51 -5.94 19.94
CA ILE A 245 2.55 -6.60 21.22
C ILE A 245 1.19 -7.23 21.45
N GLU A 246 1.17 -8.50 21.82
CA GLU A 246 -0.04 -9.19 22.26
C GLU A 246 0.29 -10.02 23.49
N PHE A 247 -0.63 -10.06 24.44
CA PHE A 247 -0.57 -11.00 25.54
C PHE A 247 -1.98 -11.40 25.98
N GLY A 248 -2.09 -12.62 26.48
CA GLY A 248 -3.36 -13.14 26.94
C GLY A 248 -3.20 -14.19 28.04
N ARG A 249 -4.32 -14.46 28.71
CA ARG A 249 -4.40 -15.46 29.75
C ARG A 249 -5.73 -16.16 29.77
N SER A 250 -5.68 -17.49 29.95
CA SER A 250 -6.83 -18.35 30.19
C SER A 250 -7.03 -18.61 31.69
N PHE A 251 -8.28 -18.67 32.10
CA PHE A 251 -8.71 -18.96 33.46
C PHE A 251 -9.75 -20.08 33.45
N ASP A 252 -9.47 -21.20 34.09
CA ASP A 252 -10.45 -22.25 34.34
C ASP A 252 -11.44 -21.79 35.44
N LEU A 253 -12.73 -21.73 35.10
CA LEU A 253 -13.80 -21.36 36.01
C LEU A 253 -14.60 -22.57 36.51
N GLY A 254 -14.17 -23.79 36.17
CA GLY A 254 -14.78 -25.05 36.57
C GLY A 254 -16.08 -25.43 35.82
N SER A 255 -16.76 -24.47 35.20
CA SER A 255 -17.92 -24.66 34.33
C SER A 255 -17.66 -24.17 32.90
N GLY A 256 -16.41 -23.83 32.62
CA GLY A 256 -15.94 -23.30 31.33
C GLY A 256 -14.64 -22.53 31.49
N GLU A 257 -14.10 -22.05 30.41
CA GLU A 257 -12.84 -21.32 30.32
C GLU A 257 -13.08 -19.86 29.94
N LEU A 258 -12.44 -18.93 30.63
CA LEU A 258 -12.40 -17.51 30.30
C LEU A 258 -11.03 -17.13 29.78
N ALA A 259 -10.94 -16.73 28.53
CA ALA A 259 -9.74 -16.18 27.91
C ALA A 259 -9.84 -14.65 27.77
N LEU A 260 -8.80 -13.95 28.22
CA LEU A 260 -8.64 -12.51 28.08
C LEU A 260 -7.38 -12.22 27.29
N SER A 261 -7.44 -11.32 26.32
CA SER A 261 -6.23 -10.84 25.63
C SER A 261 -6.25 -9.33 25.41
N PHE A 262 -5.05 -8.79 25.26
CA PHE A 262 -4.79 -7.42 24.85
C PHE A 262 -3.75 -7.43 23.76
N GLY A 263 -4.00 -6.66 22.71
CA GLY A 263 -3.07 -6.38 21.63
C GLY A 263 -2.89 -4.88 21.40
N ARG A 264 -1.69 -4.51 20.98
CA ARG A 264 -1.38 -3.16 20.50
C ARG A 264 -0.43 -3.24 19.34
N ASP A 265 -0.77 -2.51 18.28
CA ASP A 265 0.08 -2.30 17.12
C ASP A 265 0.27 -0.80 16.86
N VAL A 266 1.47 -0.46 16.44
CA VAL A 266 1.89 0.90 16.08
C VAL A 266 2.77 0.79 14.84
N VAL A 267 2.52 1.64 13.87
CA VAL A 267 3.37 1.87 12.71
C VAL A 267 3.58 3.36 12.54
N ASN A 268 4.81 3.78 12.30
CA ASN A 268 5.19 5.11 11.85
C ASN A 268 5.77 4.97 10.44
N ALA A 269 5.59 5.99 9.61
CA ALA A 269 6.18 6.01 8.28
C ALA A 269 6.49 7.45 7.87
N GLU A 270 7.72 7.67 7.41
CA GLU A 270 8.22 8.96 6.97
C GLU A 270 8.92 8.80 5.62
N PHE A 271 8.75 9.77 4.74
CA PHE A 271 9.52 9.89 3.52
C PHE A 271 10.93 10.40 3.81
N ALA A 272 11.85 10.26 2.85
CA ALA A 272 13.23 10.69 2.99
C ALA A 272 13.39 12.21 3.25
N ASP A 273 12.42 13.01 2.83
CA ASP A 273 12.36 14.46 3.08
C ASP A 273 11.84 14.82 4.47
N GLY A 274 11.36 13.84 5.25
CA GLY A 274 10.84 13.98 6.62
C GLY A 274 9.34 14.27 6.72
N HIS A 275 8.61 14.24 5.60
CA HIS A 275 7.14 14.28 5.65
C HIS A 275 6.57 12.90 5.99
N TYR A 276 5.42 12.87 6.65
CA TYR A 276 4.76 11.60 6.95
C TYR A 276 4.15 10.96 5.71
N VAL A 277 4.32 9.66 5.57
CA VAL A 277 3.61 8.88 4.56
C VAL A 277 2.09 8.95 4.82
N PRO A 278 1.28 9.36 3.85
CA PRO A 278 -0.16 9.48 4.04
C PRO A 278 -0.85 8.12 4.18
N ARG A 279 -2.04 8.11 4.76
CA ARG A 279 -2.95 6.94 4.89
C ARG A 279 -2.40 5.80 5.74
N ILE A 280 -1.42 6.08 6.61
CA ILE A 280 -0.94 5.11 7.60
C ILE A 280 -2.00 4.90 8.68
N ASN A 281 -2.26 3.64 9.01
CA ASN A 281 -3.22 3.32 10.06
C ASN A 281 -2.76 3.86 11.42
N PRO A 282 -3.65 4.51 12.20
CA PRO A 282 -3.30 4.98 13.54
C PRO A 282 -3.03 3.79 14.47
N ALA A 283 -2.27 4.07 15.54
CA ALA A 283 -2.02 3.09 16.59
C ALA A 283 -3.33 2.49 17.14
N ARG A 284 -3.38 1.17 17.24
CA ARG A 284 -4.57 0.41 17.58
C ARG A 284 -4.39 -0.38 18.86
N ASN A 285 -5.42 -0.39 19.70
CA ASN A 285 -5.51 -1.30 20.87
C ASN A 285 -6.66 -2.27 20.65
N ILE A 286 -6.40 -3.56 20.89
CA ILE A 286 -7.35 -4.65 20.70
C ILE A 286 -7.56 -5.32 22.06
N TYR A 287 -8.81 -5.48 22.47
CA TYR A 287 -9.18 -6.19 23.70
C TYR A 287 -10.09 -7.36 23.31
N SER A 288 -9.80 -8.53 23.80
CA SER A 288 -10.64 -9.71 23.58
C SER A 288 -11.03 -10.35 24.92
N LEU A 289 -12.29 -10.77 24.98
CA LEU A 289 -12.84 -11.58 26.06
C LEU A 289 -13.64 -12.71 25.42
N VAL A 290 -13.24 -13.95 25.66
CA VAL A 290 -13.90 -15.14 25.17
C VAL A 290 -14.24 -16.05 26.35
N TYR A 291 -15.50 -16.45 26.48
CA TYR A 291 -15.93 -17.46 27.44
C TYR A 291 -16.47 -18.68 26.68
N THR A 292 -15.88 -19.83 26.95
CA THR A 292 -16.30 -21.13 26.40
C THR A 292 -16.89 -21.97 27.53
N GLN A 293 -18.14 -22.39 27.40
CA GLN A 293 -18.79 -23.28 28.38
C GLN A 293 -18.61 -24.74 27.96
N ASP A 294 -18.27 -25.61 28.90
CA ASP A 294 -18.17 -27.07 28.72
C ASP A 294 -19.54 -27.72 28.44
#